data_f4a6ecbf26fb72303f2c26eb2847b521
#
_entry.id   f4a6ecbf26fb72303f2c26eb2847b521
#
_cell.length_a   1.000
_cell.length_b   1.000
_cell.length_c   1.000
_cell.angle_alpha   90.00
_cell.angle_beta   90.00
_cell.angle_gamma   90.00
#
_symmetry.space_group_name_H-M   'P 1'
#
loop_
_entity.id
_entity.type
_entity.pdbx_description
1 polymer ?
#
loop_
_entity_poly.entity_id
_entity_poly.type
_entity_poly.pdbx_seq_one_letter_code
_entity_poly.pdbx_strand_id
1 'polypeptide(L)'
;MSANKKKIVLNWKGNFRFEAKNEKGFSVNFDAPTKYGGEDTAPTPMETVLASLAGCTSFDVVNILKKKRQNISSYFVETEAERNEEPPEVFTKIHIKYIIKGKNISKEAVERAIQLSYDKYCSVGAMLKKTAEITTSYEIIQQ
;
A
#
# COMPACT_ATOMS: atom_id res chain seq x y z
N MET A 1 -12.15 -8.42 -25.98
CA MET A 1 -11.74 -8.69 -24.57
C MET A 1 -10.93 -7.52 -24.03
N SER A 2 -11.18 -7.14 -22.84
CA SER A 2 -10.45 -6.04 -22.22
C SER A 2 -9.29 -6.55 -21.37
N ALA A 3 -8.05 -6.15 -21.70
CA ALA A 3 -6.86 -6.43 -20.89
C ALA A 3 -6.93 -5.73 -19.52
N ASN A 4 -7.79 -4.74 -19.40
CA ASN A 4 -7.95 -3.96 -18.17
C ASN A 4 -9.01 -4.51 -17.23
N LYS A 5 -9.69 -5.59 -17.63
CA LYS A 5 -10.73 -6.19 -16.79
C LYS A 5 -10.09 -7.09 -15.75
N LYS A 6 -10.41 -6.85 -14.50
CA LYS A 6 -9.95 -7.66 -13.36
C LYS A 6 -11.13 -8.29 -12.67
N LYS A 7 -10.92 -9.46 -12.10
CA LYS A 7 -11.96 -10.21 -11.41
C LYS A 7 -11.42 -10.73 -10.08
N ILE A 8 -12.20 -10.52 -9.03
CA ILE A 8 -11.94 -11.06 -7.70
C ILE A 8 -13.18 -11.86 -7.29
N VAL A 9 -12.96 -13.02 -6.69
CA VAL A 9 -14.04 -13.82 -6.10
C VAL A 9 -13.81 -13.86 -4.60
N LEU A 10 -14.82 -13.45 -3.84
CA LEU A 10 -14.78 -13.45 -2.38
C LEU A 10 -15.63 -14.60 -1.85
N ASN A 11 -15.05 -15.42 -0.99
CA ASN A 11 -15.74 -16.52 -0.33
C ASN A 11 -15.83 -16.26 1.17
N TRP A 12 -17.01 -16.51 1.72
CA TRP A 12 -17.22 -16.45 3.17
C TRP A 12 -16.68 -17.73 3.81
N LYS A 13 -15.89 -17.56 4.88
CA LYS A 13 -15.24 -18.67 5.58
C LYS A 13 -15.80 -18.85 6.98
N GLY A 14 -16.92 -18.24 7.28
CA GLY A 14 -17.56 -18.29 8.60
C GLY A 14 -17.29 -17.03 9.41
N ASN A 15 -18.23 -16.66 10.25
CA ASN A 15 -18.17 -15.45 11.08
C ASN A 15 -17.86 -14.22 10.22
N PHE A 16 -16.80 -13.47 10.49
CA PHE A 16 -16.36 -12.33 9.69
C PHE A 16 -15.12 -12.64 8.86
N ARG A 17 -14.84 -13.93 8.65
CA ARG A 17 -13.68 -14.33 7.86
C ARG A 17 -14.05 -14.48 6.38
N PHE A 18 -13.25 -13.87 5.54
CA PHE A 18 -13.42 -13.91 4.08
C PHE A 18 -12.09 -14.16 3.40
N GLU A 19 -12.14 -14.81 2.26
CA GLU A 19 -10.97 -15.04 1.42
C GLU A 19 -11.28 -14.54 0.01
N ALA A 20 -10.50 -13.58 -0.47
CA ALA A 20 -10.60 -13.06 -1.82
C ALA A 20 -9.51 -13.68 -2.68
N LYS A 21 -9.87 -14.17 -3.85
CA LYS A 21 -8.91 -14.76 -4.80
C LYS A 21 -8.94 -14.03 -6.13
N ASN A 22 -7.75 -13.84 -6.70
CA ASN A 22 -7.66 -13.36 -8.07
C ASN A 22 -7.78 -14.52 -9.04
N GLU A 23 -7.69 -14.25 -10.34
CA GLU A 23 -7.88 -15.27 -11.38
C GLU A 23 -6.82 -16.36 -11.34
N LYS A 24 -5.62 -16.06 -10.80
CA LYS A 24 -4.53 -17.04 -10.67
C LYS A 24 -4.60 -17.85 -9.38
N GLY A 25 -5.60 -17.57 -8.53
CA GLY A 25 -5.79 -18.28 -7.27
C GLY A 25 -5.02 -17.71 -6.09
N PHE A 26 -4.34 -16.58 -6.25
CA PHE A 26 -3.69 -15.91 -5.11
C PHE A 26 -4.73 -15.25 -4.24
N SER A 27 -4.57 -15.36 -2.94
CA SER A 27 -5.60 -14.93 -2.00
C SER A 27 -5.17 -13.82 -1.06
N VAL A 28 -6.17 -13.05 -0.64
CA VAL A 28 -6.07 -12.07 0.44
C VAL A 28 -7.19 -12.41 1.42
N ASN A 29 -6.86 -12.47 2.71
CA ASN A 29 -7.82 -12.83 3.75
C ASN A 29 -8.22 -11.61 4.56
N PHE A 30 -9.47 -11.61 5.03
CA PHE A 30 -10.01 -10.56 5.88
C PHE A 30 -10.65 -11.15 7.13
N ASP A 31 -10.58 -10.41 8.20
CA ASP A 31 -11.31 -10.70 9.43
C ASP A 31 -11.60 -9.37 10.13
N ALA A 32 -12.29 -9.42 11.24
CA ALA A 32 -12.54 -8.27 12.11
C ALA A 32 -11.88 -8.51 13.47
N PRO A 33 -11.56 -7.41 14.19
CA PRO A 33 -11.09 -7.53 15.57
C PRO A 33 -12.15 -8.19 16.47
N THR A 34 -11.69 -8.86 17.51
CA THR A 34 -12.58 -9.56 18.45
C THR A 34 -13.59 -8.63 19.10
N LYS A 35 -13.22 -7.37 19.34
CA LYS A 35 -14.17 -6.40 19.96
C LYS A 35 -15.35 -6.08 19.05
N TYR A 36 -15.25 -6.37 17.74
CA TYR A 36 -16.34 -6.19 16.78
C TYR A 36 -16.96 -7.51 16.35
N GLY A 37 -16.66 -8.60 17.05
CA GLY A 37 -17.25 -9.90 16.76
C GLY A 37 -16.42 -10.81 15.87
N GLY A 38 -15.27 -10.37 15.43
CA GLY A 38 -14.36 -11.18 14.64
C GLY A 38 -13.47 -12.08 15.50
N GLU A 39 -12.50 -12.74 14.85
CA GLU A 39 -11.57 -13.65 15.52
C GLU A 39 -10.13 -13.13 15.45
N ASP A 40 -9.91 -11.97 14.84
CA ASP A 40 -8.60 -11.32 14.76
C ASP A 40 -7.54 -12.20 14.08
N THR A 41 -7.94 -12.89 13.00
CA THR A 41 -7.06 -13.83 12.29
C THR A 41 -6.47 -13.28 10.99
N ALA A 42 -6.89 -12.09 10.58
CA ALA A 42 -6.44 -11.47 9.33
C ALA A 42 -6.68 -9.96 9.41
N PRO A 43 -6.05 -9.17 8.52
CA PRO A 43 -6.29 -7.74 8.50
C PRO A 43 -7.72 -7.41 8.08
N THR A 44 -8.17 -6.24 8.50
CA THR A 44 -9.45 -5.71 8.06
C THR A 44 -9.35 -5.20 6.61
N PRO A 45 -10.48 -5.05 5.92
CA PRO A 45 -10.45 -4.45 4.58
C PRO A 45 -9.79 -3.08 4.53
N MET A 46 -10.02 -2.21 5.52
CA MET A 46 -9.41 -0.88 5.53
C MET A 46 -7.90 -0.93 5.72
N GLU A 47 -7.41 -1.85 6.56
CA GLU A 47 -5.96 -2.08 6.68
C GLU A 47 -5.36 -2.58 5.38
N THR A 48 -6.11 -3.41 4.65
CA THR A 48 -5.67 -3.93 3.35
C THR A 48 -5.62 -2.84 2.28
N VAL A 49 -6.48 -1.83 2.37
CA VAL A 49 -6.39 -0.66 1.49
C VAL A 49 -5.05 0.06 1.70
N LEU A 50 -4.64 0.25 2.96
CA LEU A 50 -3.33 0.85 3.27
C LEU A 50 -2.19 -0.04 2.78
N ALA A 51 -2.30 -1.34 2.97
CA ALA A 51 -1.29 -2.29 2.47
C ALA A 51 -1.19 -2.22 0.95
N SER A 52 -2.32 -2.09 0.26
CA SER A 52 -2.36 -1.96 -1.21
C SER A 52 -1.68 -0.68 -1.67
N LEU A 53 -1.91 0.43 -0.97
CA LEU A 53 -1.24 1.69 -1.28
C LEU A 53 0.27 1.55 -1.10
N ALA A 54 0.70 0.98 0.03
CA ALA A 54 2.12 0.76 0.29
C ALA A 54 2.76 -0.12 -0.79
N GLY A 55 2.10 -1.20 -1.18
CA GLY A 55 2.59 -2.10 -2.23
C GLY A 55 2.65 -1.43 -3.60
N CYS A 56 1.61 -0.71 -3.95
CA CYS A 56 1.51 -0.05 -5.26
C CYS A 56 2.62 0.98 -5.45
N THR A 57 2.80 1.89 -4.50
CA THR A 57 3.89 2.88 -4.57
C THR A 57 5.27 2.22 -4.51
N SER A 58 5.40 1.13 -3.77
CA SER A 58 6.68 0.42 -3.64
C SER A 58 7.11 -0.27 -4.92
N PHE A 59 6.16 -0.80 -5.70
CA PHE A 59 6.48 -1.33 -7.04
C PHE A 59 7.17 -0.24 -7.88
N ASP A 60 6.64 0.98 -7.84
CA ASP A 60 7.19 2.10 -8.61
C ASP A 60 8.55 2.51 -8.08
N VAL A 61 8.65 2.73 -6.77
CA VAL A 61 9.88 3.25 -6.15
C VAL A 61 11.03 2.26 -6.32
N VAL A 62 10.80 0.99 -6.03
CA VAL A 62 11.83 -0.04 -6.18
C VAL A 62 12.26 -0.17 -7.64
N ASN A 63 11.30 -0.17 -8.56
CA ASN A 63 11.60 -0.27 -9.99
C ASN A 63 12.44 0.91 -10.48
N ILE A 64 12.08 2.13 -10.08
CA ILE A 64 12.81 3.33 -10.48
C ILE A 64 14.21 3.35 -9.89
N LEU A 65 14.34 3.01 -8.59
CA LEU A 65 15.65 2.96 -7.94
C LEU A 65 16.55 1.89 -8.58
N LYS A 66 15.97 0.76 -8.96
CA LYS A 66 16.70 -0.29 -9.66
C LYS A 66 17.19 0.21 -11.03
N LYS A 67 16.35 0.89 -11.79
CA LYS A 67 16.73 1.47 -13.08
C LYS A 67 17.82 2.54 -12.95
N LYS A 68 17.81 3.26 -11.83
CA LYS A 68 18.84 4.25 -11.50
C LYS A 68 20.08 3.62 -10.87
N ARG A 69 20.14 2.29 -10.86
CA ARG A 69 21.27 1.50 -10.35
C ARG A 69 21.63 1.82 -8.91
N GLN A 70 20.63 2.07 -8.08
CA GLN A 70 20.83 2.28 -6.66
C GLN A 70 21.02 0.94 -5.96
N ASN A 71 22.03 0.86 -5.11
CA ASN A 71 22.41 -0.38 -4.43
C ASN A 71 21.67 -0.51 -3.11
N ILE A 72 20.43 -0.99 -3.18
CA ILE A 72 19.54 -1.12 -2.03
C ILE A 72 19.74 -2.47 -1.37
N SER A 73 19.95 -2.48 -0.05
CA SER A 73 20.06 -3.71 0.74
C SER A 73 18.78 -3.98 1.54
N SER A 74 18.01 -2.93 1.87
CA SER A 74 16.77 -3.06 2.62
C SER A 74 15.81 -1.94 2.23
N TYR A 75 14.54 -2.25 2.21
CA TYR A 75 13.49 -1.31 1.87
C TYR A 75 12.23 -1.69 2.62
N PHE A 76 11.63 -0.75 3.34
CA PHE A 76 10.30 -0.95 3.87
C PHE A 76 9.55 0.37 3.96
N VAL A 77 8.24 0.28 4.09
CA VAL A 77 7.34 1.43 4.07
C VAL A 77 6.38 1.31 5.25
N GLU A 78 6.21 2.43 5.94
CA GLU A 78 5.18 2.54 6.98
C GLU A 78 4.09 3.46 6.47
N THR A 79 2.83 3.04 6.64
CA THR A 79 1.69 3.88 6.31
C THR A 79 0.84 4.09 7.55
N GLU A 80 0.50 5.34 7.82
CA GLU A 80 -0.40 5.71 8.91
C GLU A 80 -1.55 6.52 8.33
N ALA A 81 -2.75 6.33 8.88
CA ALA A 81 -3.91 7.01 8.33
C ALA A 81 -4.89 7.40 9.43
N GLU A 82 -5.57 8.52 9.20
CA GLU A 82 -6.70 8.97 10.01
C GLU A 82 -7.98 8.71 9.22
N ARG A 83 -9.02 8.34 9.94
CA ARG A 83 -10.33 8.05 9.34
C ARG A 83 -11.34 9.09 9.80
N ASN A 84 -12.37 9.28 8.99
CA ASN A 84 -13.53 10.07 9.38
C ASN A 84 -14.21 9.40 10.60
N GLU A 85 -14.69 10.21 11.54
CA GLU A 85 -15.31 9.66 12.76
C GLU A 85 -16.69 9.07 12.51
N GLU A 86 -17.42 9.60 11.53
CA GLU A 86 -18.75 9.12 11.20
C GLU A 86 -18.75 8.25 9.96
N PRO A 87 -19.65 7.26 9.89
CA PRO A 87 -19.77 6.43 8.70
C PRO A 87 -20.22 7.24 7.47
N PRO A 88 -19.68 6.95 6.30
CA PRO A 88 -18.64 5.95 6.08
C PRO A 88 -17.28 6.48 6.55
N GLU A 89 -16.57 5.65 7.31
CA GLU A 89 -15.30 6.05 7.95
C GLU A 89 -14.14 5.94 6.96
N VAL A 90 -14.17 6.78 5.94
CA VAL A 90 -13.12 6.82 4.90
C VAL A 90 -11.84 7.40 5.47
N PHE A 91 -10.70 7.08 4.84
CA PHE A 91 -9.44 7.72 5.19
C PHE A 91 -9.49 9.19 4.76
N THR A 92 -9.08 10.06 5.66
CA THR A 92 -9.01 11.50 5.42
C THR A 92 -7.59 12.00 5.25
N LYS A 93 -6.63 11.35 5.94
CA LYS A 93 -5.20 11.66 5.84
C LYS A 93 -4.42 10.37 5.86
N ILE A 94 -3.45 10.25 4.96
CA ILE A 94 -2.55 9.11 4.89
C ILE A 94 -1.12 9.64 4.78
N HIS A 95 -0.23 9.13 5.63
CA HIS A 95 1.18 9.45 5.53
C HIS A 95 1.97 8.20 5.18
N ILE A 96 2.84 8.29 4.18
CA ILE A 96 3.69 7.19 3.73
C ILE A 96 5.14 7.55 4.05
N LYS A 97 5.80 6.73 4.84
CA LYS A 97 7.22 6.91 5.15
C LYS A 97 8.02 5.78 4.53
N TYR A 98 8.99 6.12 3.68
CA TYR A 98 9.85 5.17 3.00
C TYR A 98 11.19 5.09 3.74
N ILE A 99 11.63 3.89 4.08
CA ILE A 99 12.93 3.66 4.74
C ILE A 99 13.79 2.83 3.80
N ILE A 100 14.87 3.41 3.33
CA ILE A 100 15.72 2.84 2.29
C ILE A 100 17.14 2.74 2.80
N LYS A 101 17.69 1.52 2.81
CA LYS A 101 19.06 1.26 3.28
C LYS A 101 19.89 0.73 2.12
N GLY A 102 21.12 1.20 2.01
CA GLY A 102 22.02 0.71 0.97
C GLY A 102 23.32 1.50 0.94
N LYS A 103 24.16 1.23 -0.08
CA LYS A 103 25.42 1.89 -0.28
C LYS A 103 25.28 3.02 -1.28
N ASN A 104 25.79 4.22 -0.92
CA ASN A 104 25.82 5.38 -1.80
C ASN A 104 24.46 5.68 -2.44
N ILE A 105 23.42 5.58 -1.63
CA ILE A 105 22.06 5.86 -2.11
C ILE A 105 21.93 7.37 -2.39
N SER A 106 21.49 7.71 -3.59
CA SER A 106 21.29 9.10 -4.00
C SER A 106 19.98 9.64 -3.46
N LYS A 107 20.06 10.74 -2.72
CA LYS A 107 18.89 11.44 -2.23
C LYS A 107 17.97 11.87 -3.38
N GLU A 108 18.56 12.40 -4.45
CA GLU A 108 17.83 12.87 -5.62
C GLU A 108 17.10 11.72 -6.32
N ALA A 109 17.73 10.55 -6.38
CA ALA A 109 17.09 9.36 -6.95
C ALA A 109 15.87 8.92 -6.14
N VAL A 110 16.00 8.94 -4.81
CA VAL A 110 14.90 8.58 -3.91
C VAL A 110 13.75 9.59 -4.06
N GLU A 111 14.06 10.87 -4.00
CA GLU A 111 13.03 11.92 -4.13
C GLU A 111 12.31 11.83 -5.46
N ARG A 112 13.05 11.60 -6.54
CA ARG A 112 12.47 11.48 -7.89
C ARG A 112 11.58 10.23 -7.99
N ALA A 113 12.01 9.11 -7.41
CA ALA A 113 11.23 7.88 -7.44
C ALA A 113 9.89 8.06 -6.72
N ILE A 114 9.91 8.66 -5.53
CA ILE A 114 8.71 8.92 -4.74
C ILE A 114 7.79 9.89 -5.50
N GLN A 115 8.35 10.95 -6.06
CA GLN A 115 7.57 11.96 -6.78
C GLN A 115 6.89 11.38 -8.01
N LEU A 116 7.60 10.55 -8.79
CA LEU A 116 7.03 9.90 -9.96
C LEU A 116 5.91 8.93 -9.60
N SER A 117 6.10 8.17 -8.51
CA SER A 117 5.04 7.29 -8.04
C SER A 117 3.80 8.08 -7.65
N TYR A 118 3.99 9.13 -6.88
CA TYR A 118 2.87 9.98 -6.41
C TYR A 118 2.13 10.66 -7.56
N ASP A 119 2.87 11.25 -8.50
CA ASP A 119 2.27 12.07 -9.55
C ASP A 119 1.74 11.26 -10.73
N LYS A 120 2.36 10.12 -11.04
CA LYS A 120 2.12 9.48 -12.33
C LYS A 120 1.75 8.01 -12.28
N TYR A 121 2.41 7.22 -11.43
CA TYR A 121 2.34 5.77 -11.59
C TYR A 121 1.49 5.02 -10.58
N CYS A 122 1.36 5.51 -9.35
CA CYS A 122 0.62 4.77 -8.31
C CYS A 122 -0.89 4.85 -8.52
N SER A 123 -1.47 3.79 -9.08
CA SER A 123 -2.91 3.73 -9.37
C SER A 123 -3.76 3.79 -8.09
N VAL A 124 -3.35 3.09 -7.04
CA VAL A 124 -4.07 3.10 -5.77
C VAL A 124 -4.02 4.50 -5.16
N GLY A 125 -2.84 5.13 -5.16
CA GLY A 125 -2.69 6.50 -4.67
C GLY A 125 -3.55 7.48 -5.45
N ALA A 126 -3.63 7.33 -6.77
CA ALA A 126 -4.45 8.21 -7.61
C ALA A 126 -5.93 8.15 -7.21
N MET A 127 -6.43 6.97 -6.86
CA MET A 127 -7.81 6.82 -6.38
C MET A 127 -7.98 7.43 -4.98
N LEU A 128 -7.06 7.11 -4.07
CA LEU A 128 -7.19 7.53 -2.68
C LEU A 128 -6.99 9.03 -2.49
N LYS A 129 -6.22 9.68 -3.36
CA LYS A 129 -6.03 11.15 -3.30
C LYS A 129 -7.33 11.92 -3.48
N LYS A 130 -8.35 11.29 -4.04
CA LYS A 130 -9.65 11.95 -4.24
C LYS A 130 -10.44 12.09 -2.95
N THR A 131 -10.13 11.31 -1.92
CA THR A 131 -10.81 11.36 -0.63
C THR A 131 -9.88 11.66 0.53
N ALA A 132 -8.58 11.44 0.38
CA ALA A 132 -7.61 11.59 1.45
C ALA A 132 -6.45 12.48 1.02
N GLU A 133 -5.92 13.24 1.97
CA GLU A 133 -4.67 13.95 1.78
C GLU A 133 -3.53 12.94 2.01
N ILE A 134 -2.69 12.74 1.00
CA ILE A 134 -1.56 11.81 1.09
C ILE A 134 -0.27 12.61 1.17
N THR A 135 0.52 12.37 2.22
CA THR A 135 1.82 12.98 2.42
C THR A 135 2.89 11.91 2.45
N THR A 136 4.12 12.28 2.13
CA THR A 136 5.24 11.33 2.10
C THR A 136 6.44 11.89 2.84
N SER A 137 7.26 10.99 3.37
CA SER A 137 8.59 11.29 3.90
C SER A 137 9.47 10.10 3.66
N TYR A 138 10.78 10.27 3.80
CA TYR A 138 11.71 9.17 3.62
C TYR A 138 12.91 9.31 4.55
N GLU A 139 13.56 8.18 4.77
CA GLU A 139 14.81 8.11 5.50
C GLU A 139 15.76 7.22 4.70
N ILE A 140 16.98 7.71 4.49
CA ILE A 140 18.05 6.93 3.82
C ILE A 140 19.05 6.55 4.89
N ILE A 141 19.30 5.23 5.01
CA ILE A 141 20.31 4.70 5.93
C ILE A 141 21.47 4.21 5.06
N GLN A 142 22.57 4.98 5.07
CA GLN A 142 23.77 4.62 4.30
C GLN A 142 24.54 3.51 4.99
N GLN A 143 25.07 2.62 4.21
CA GLN A 143 25.93 1.55 4.70
C GLN A 143 27.40 1.84 4.42
#